data_58ba1940c8e10ecc16ba894b5e285f93
#
_entry.id   58ba1940c8e10ecc16ba894b5e285f93
#
_cell.length_a   1.000
_cell.length_b   1.000
_cell.length_c   1.000
_cell.angle_alpha   90.00
_cell.angle_beta   90.00
_cell.angle_gamma   90.00
#
_symmetry.space_group_name_H-M   'P 1'
#
loop_
_entity.id
_entity.type
_entity.pdbx_description
1 polymer ?
#
loop_
_entity_poly.entity_id
_entity_poly.type
_entity_poly.pdbx_seq_one_letter_code
_entity_poly.pdbx_strand_id
1 'polypeptide(L)'
;MKYVWDENKNRENIRKHYIDFTDAVELFDGNYCESFDAGHSFNEDRYKATGYMRTIPIVMVYSIPEKNTIRIISARKAKKHEEKNYWNKLGGS
;
A
#
# COMPACT_ATOMS: atom_id res chain seq x y z
N MET A 1 -15.27 1.98 3.94
CA MET A 1 -13.90 2.54 3.83
C MET A 1 -13.82 3.46 2.63
N LYS A 2 -13.28 4.64 2.82
CA LYS A 2 -13.14 5.64 1.76
C LYS A 2 -11.67 5.73 1.35
N TYR A 3 -11.41 5.76 0.04
CA TYR A 3 -10.06 5.89 -0.49
C TYR A 3 -9.93 7.22 -1.22
N VAL A 4 -8.89 7.98 -0.89
CA VAL A 4 -8.62 9.27 -1.51
C VAL A 4 -7.16 9.34 -1.93
N TRP A 5 -6.84 10.18 -2.89
CA TRP A 5 -5.46 10.44 -3.31
C TRP A 5 -5.38 11.71 -4.15
N ASP A 6 -4.16 12.17 -4.32
CA ASP A 6 -3.84 13.27 -5.21
C ASP A 6 -3.66 12.71 -6.62
N GLU A 7 -4.40 13.25 -7.59
CA GLU A 7 -4.34 12.75 -8.97
C GLU A 7 -2.95 12.89 -9.58
N ASN A 8 -2.21 13.93 -9.22
CA ASN A 8 -0.84 14.09 -9.72
C ASN A 8 0.07 12.99 -9.19
N LYS A 9 -0.11 12.61 -7.93
CA LYS A 9 0.64 11.49 -7.35
C LYS A 9 0.29 10.17 -8.03
N ASN A 10 -0.99 9.98 -8.37
CA ASN A 10 -1.39 8.76 -9.07
C ASN A 10 -0.77 8.69 -10.47
N ARG A 11 -0.80 9.78 -11.21
CA ARG A 11 -0.17 9.82 -12.53
C ARG A 11 1.32 9.53 -12.45
N GLU A 12 2.00 10.10 -11.47
CA GLU A 12 3.42 9.86 -11.25
C GLU A 12 3.67 8.40 -10.87
N ASN A 13 2.80 7.82 -10.07
CA ASN A 13 2.92 6.43 -9.66
C ASN A 13 2.76 5.48 -10.86
N ILE A 14 1.79 5.76 -11.73
CA ILE A 14 1.59 4.98 -12.95
C ILE A 14 2.83 5.05 -13.83
N ARG A 15 3.41 6.25 -13.97
CA ARG A 15 4.60 6.45 -14.78
C ARG A 15 5.79 5.67 -14.25
N LYS A 16 5.98 5.67 -12.93
CA LYS A 16 7.14 5.03 -12.29
C LYS A 16 6.97 3.53 -12.07
N HIS A 17 5.78 3.11 -11.68
CA HIS A 17 5.56 1.76 -11.19
C HIS A 17 4.53 0.96 -11.98
N TYR A 18 3.87 1.59 -12.95
CA TYR A 18 2.84 0.96 -13.78
C TYR A 18 1.65 0.45 -12.95
N ILE A 19 1.37 1.11 -11.83
CA ILE A 19 0.25 0.77 -10.95
C ILE A 19 -0.63 2.00 -10.77
N ASP A 20 -1.92 1.84 -11.07
CA ASP A 20 -2.94 2.85 -10.85
C ASP A 20 -3.50 2.65 -9.44
N PHE A 21 -3.66 3.72 -8.68
CA PHE A 21 -4.22 3.63 -7.33
C PHE A 21 -5.63 3.03 -7.34
N THR A 22 -6.38 3.25 -8.41
CA THR A 22 -7.71 2.67 -8.57
C THR A 22 -7.67 1.13 -8.49
N ASP A 23 -6.62 0.53 -9.02
CA ASP A 23 -6.43 -0.92 -8.96
C ASP A 23 -5.78 -1.34 -7.66
N ALA A 24 -4.88 -0.52 -7.14
CA ALA A 24 -4.10 -0.87 -5.94
C ALA A 24 -4.96 -1.05 -4.70
N VAL A 25 -6.14 -0.39 -4.64
CA VAL A 25 -7.05 -0.52 -3.49
C VAL A 25 -7.52 -1.95 -3.27
N GLU A 26 -7.39 -2.83 -4.27
CA GLU A 26 -7.71 -4.25 -4.12
C GLU A 26 -6.91 -4.90 -2.99
N LEU A 27 -5.74 -4.37 -2.68
CA LEU A 27 -4.92 -4.88 -1.57
C LEU A 27 -5.74 -4.99 -0.28
N PHE A 28 -6.64 -4.06 -0.04
CA PHE A 28 -7.43 -4.02 1.18
C PHE A 28 -8.63 -4.98 1.17
N ASP A 29 -8.94 -5.59 0.04
CA ASP A 29 -10.03 -6.55 -0.05
C ASP A 29 -9.63 -7.93 0.47
N GLY A 30 -8.33 -8.22 0.47
CA GLY A 30 -7.80 -9.50 0.96
C GLY A 30 -7.00 -9.31 2.24
N ASN A 31 -6.20 -10.31 2.56
CA ASN A 31 -5.29 -10.22 3.69
C ASN A 31 -4.11 -9.34 3.34
N TYR A 32 -3.68 -8.54 4.28
CA TYR A 32 -2.48 -7.72 4.09
C TYR A 32 -1.76 -7.55 5.42
N CYS A 33 -0.46 -7.28 5.35
CA CYS A 33 0.38 -7.00 6.50
C CYS A 33 0.65 -5.51 6.58
N GLU A 34 0.36 -4.89 7.72
CA GLU A 34 0.54 -3.46 7.90
C GLU A 34 1.67 -3.19 8.90
N SER A 35 2.48 -2.19 8.62
CA SER A 35 3.49 -1.70 9.55
C SER A 35 3.51 -0.17 9.52
N PHE A 36 3.98 0.42 10.62
CA PHE A 36 4.15 1.86 10.72
C PHE A 36 5.42 2.27 9.98
N ASP A 37 5.33 3.29 9.15
CA ASP A 37 6.49 3.80 8.40
C ASP A 37 7.12 4.98 9.14
N ALA A 38 7.89 4.68 10.17
CA ALA A 38 8.50 5.70 11.04
C ALA A 38 9.45 6.63 10.28
N GLY A 39 10.12 6.13 9.25
CA GLY A 39 11.09 6.92 8.49
C GLY A 39 10.47 8.02 7.65
N HIS A 40 9.18 7.97 7.41
CA HIS A 40 8.48 8.93 6.56
C HIS A 40 7.27 9.58 7.24
N SER A 41 7.19 9.49 8.57
CA SER A 41 6.07 10.03 9.34
C SER A 41 6.40 11.38 9.98
N PHE A 42 6.72 12.39 9.17
CA PHE A 42 7.12 13.71 9.67
C PHE A 42 5.94 14.57 10.11
N ASN A 43 4.97 14.76 9.24
CA ASN A 43 3.81 15.63 9.49
C ASN A 43 2.54 14.85 9.74
N GLU A 44 2.54 13.58 9.34
CA GLU A 44 1.40 12.69 9.52
C GLU A 44 1.93 11.27 9.61
N ASP A 45 1.21 10.43 10.32
CA ASP A 45 1.59 9.03 10.41
C ASP A 45 1.36 8.32 9.08
N ARG A 46 2.36 7.63 8.62
CA ARG A 46 2.31 6.83 7.40
C ARG A 46 2.46 5.36 7.72
N TYR A 47 1.77 4.57 6.93
CA TYR A 47 1.75 3.12 7.07
C TYR A 47 2.17 2.47 5.77
N LYS A 48 2.71 1.27 5.88
CA LYS A 48 3.00 0.41 4.75
C LYS A 48 2.15 -0.83 4.85
N ALA A 49 1.55 -1.23 3.74
CA ALA A 49 0.85 -2.51 3.67
C ALA A 49 1.41 -3.33 2.53
N THR A 50 1.65 -4.61 2.77
CA THR A 50 2.03 -5.57 1.75
C THR A 50 0.87 -6.53 1.54
N GLY A 51 0.47 -6.72 0.31
CA GLY A 51 -0.63 -7.62 -0.05
C GLY A 51 -0.70 -7.76 -1.56
N TYR A 52 -1.84 -8.23 -2.06
CA TYR A 52 -1.97 -8.53 -3.47
C TYR A 52 -3.00 -7.64 -4.16
N MET A 53 -2.62 -7.17 -5.33
CA MET A 53 -3.51 -6.56 -6.30
C MET A 53 -3.66 -7.61 -7.40
N ARG A 54 -4.80 -8.32 -7.42
CA ARG A 54 -4.99 -9.51 -8.25
C ARG A 54 -3.92 -10.56 -7.90
N THR A 55 -3.03 -10.88 -8.83
CA THR A 55 -1.95 -11.85 -8.59
C THR A 55 -0.60 -11.17 -8.34
N ILE A 56 -0.58 -9.85 -8.26
CA ILE A 56 0.65 -9.08 -8.16
C ILE A 56 0.87 -8.63 -6.72
N PRO A 57 1.96 -9.05 -6.07
CA PRO A 57 2.25 -8.55 -4.72
C PRO A 57 2.73 -7.10 -4.81
N ILE A 58 2.13 -6.25 -3.99
CA ILE A 58 2.45 -4.82 -3.96
C ILE A 58 2.70 -4.35 -2.54
N VAL A 59 3.41 -3.23 -2.44
CA VAL A 59 3.56 -2.49 -1.20
C VAL A 59 2.95 -1.12 -1.41
N MET A 60 2.03 -0.77 -0.53
CA MET A 60 1.36 0.53 -0.57
C MET A 60 1.77 1.36 0.64
N VAL A 61 2.02 2.65 0.40
CA VAL A 61 2.23 3.62 1.46
C VAL A 61 0.98 4.51 1.52
N TYR A 62 0.47 4.72 2.72
CA TYR A 62 -0.76 5.49 2.89
C TYR A 62 -0.80 6.14 4.28
N SER A 63 -1.71 7.08 4.44
CA SER A 63 -2.03 7.69 5.74
C SER A 63 -3.52 7.47 6.01
N ILE A 64 -3.91 7.69 7.27
CA ILE A 64 -5.30 7.60 7.70
C ILE A 64 -5.67 8.96 8.28
N PRO A 65 -6.03 9.94 7.41
CA PRO A 65 -6.26 11.31 7.85
C PRO A 65 -7.48 11.45 8.76
N GLU A 66 -8.42 10.53 8.64
CA GLU A 66 -9.59 10.47 9.51
C GLU A 66 -10.14 9.05 9.51
N LYS A 67 -11.05 8.78 10.45
CA LYS A 67 -11.61 7.46 10.61
C LYS A 67 -12.24 6.96 9.31
N ASN A 68 -11.96 5.71 8.96
CA ASN A 68 -12.48 5.04 7.77
C ASN A 68 -12.06 5.67 6.44
N THR A 69 -10.98 6.49 6.46
CA THR A 69 -10.44 7.10 5.25
C THR A 69 -8.98 6.73 5.08
N ILE A 70 -8.63 6.21 3.93
CA ILE A 70 -7.24 5.89 3.58
C ILE A 70 -6.82 6.82 2.45
N ARG A 71 -5.74 7.56 2.67
CA ARG A 71 -5.14 8.39 1.61
C ARG A 71 -3.92 7.68 1.07
N ILE A 72 -3.99 7.29 -0.20
CA ILE A 72 -2.93 6.55 -0.87
C ILE A 72 -1.84 7.51 -1.31
N ILE A 73 -0.59 7.17 -1.00
CA ILE A 73 0.57 8.00 -1.30
C ILE A 73 1.41 7.37 -2.41
N SER A 74 1.64 6.07 -2.36
CA SER A 74 2.36 5.36 -3.41
C SER A 74 2.02 3.87 -3.39
N ALA A 75 2.23 3.21 -4.52
CA ALA A 75 2.06 1.77 -4.64
C ALA A 75 3.09 1.25 -5.64
N ARG A 76 3.80 0.21 -5.27
CA ARG A 76 4.82 -0.41 -6.12
C ARG A 76 4.79 -1.92 -5.98
N LYS A 77 5.41 -2.62 -6.91
CA LYS A 77 5.55 -4.06 -6.79
C LYS A 77 6.41 -4.40 -5.57
N ALA A 78 6.04 -5.46 -4.86
CA ALA A 78 6.80 -5.93 -3.72
C ALA A 78 8.09 -6.58 -4.19
N LYS A 79 9.14 -6.44 -3.39
CA LYS A 79 10.39 -7.16 -3.58
C LYS A 79 10.24 -8.59 -3.06
N LYS A 80 11.11 -9.48 -3.48
CA LYS A 80 11.02 -10.89 -3.06
C LYS A 80 11.02 -11.07 -1.54
N HIS A 81 11.87 -10.33 -0.83
CA HIS A 81 11.91 -10.45 0.62
C HIS A 81 10.63 -9.91 1.28
N GLU A 82 10.00 -8.92 0.66
CA GLU A 82 8.75 -8.37 1.17
C GLU A 82 7.60 -9.35 0.98
N GLU A 83 7.56 -10.01 -0.16
CA GLU A 83 6.57 -11.05 -0.42
C GLU A 83 6.76 -12.23 0.53
N LYS A 84 8.00 -12.64 0.76
CA LYS A 84 8.31 -13.70 1.70
C LYS A 84 7.86 -13.38 3.11
N ASN A 85 8.13 -12.15 3.55
CA ASN A 85 7.71 -11.69 4.89
C ASN A 85 6.19 -11.68 5.02
N TYR A 86 5.50 -11.29 3.96
CA TYR A 86 4.04 -11.33 3.93
C TYR A 86 3.52 -12.73 4.22
N TRP A 87 4.02 -13.74 3.51
CA TRP A 87 3.58 -15.11 3.70
C TRP A 87 3.94 -15.65 5.09
N ASN A 88 5.11 -15.29 5.60
CA ASN A 88 5.53 -15.70 6.94
C ASN A 88 4.59 -15.14 8.01
N LYS A 89 4.18 -13.89 7.87
CA LYS A 89 3.31 -13.23 8.84
C LYS A 89 1.87 -13.72 8.79
N LEU A 90 1.42 -14.16 7.63
CA LEU A 90 0.04 -14.64 7.48
C LEU A 90 -0.11 -16.12 7.83
N GLY A 91 0.84 -16.68 8.56
CA GLY A 91 0.72 -18.02 9.05
C GLY A 91 1.30 -19.09 8.14
N GLY A 92 2.02 -18.66 7.16
CA GLY A 92 2.71 -19.56 6.27
C GLY A 92 3.90 -20.23 6.91
N SER A 93 4.29 -19.77 8.06
CA SER A 93 5.49 -20.26 8.76
C SER A 93 6.47 -21.00 7.86
#